data_29824bd516bc8e205c673a56ab708aa1
#
_entry.id   29824bd516bc8e205c673a56ab708aa1
#
_cell.length_a   1.000
_cell.length_b   1.000
_cell.length_c   1.000
_cell.angle_alpha   90.00
_cell.angle_beta   90.00
_cell.angle_gamma   90.00
#
_symmetry.space_group_name_H-M   'P 1'
#
loop_
_entity.id
_entity.type
_entity.pdbx_description
1 polymer ?
#
loop_
_entity_poly.entity_id
_entity_poly.type
_entity_poly.pdbx_seq_one_letter_code
_entity_poly.pdbx_strand_id
1 'polypeptide(L)'
;RQRQMCIRDSQAADDVIEQELNEYVITRELKKHFITFFNYYGDAFDQPTADMGVWISGFFGSGKSHFLKMLSYILENKEVKGIRSVERFRKKFEDDPATFMLIDRATKGTTETILFNIDIEGFSNKDKTAVLRVFAKMFYNHLGFYGENLKVAMMERYIDQQGKTEEFRRVFEEKKGKSW
;
A
#
# COMPACT_ATOMS: atom_id res chain seq x y z
N ARG A 1 18.74 -18.36 5.89
CA ARG A 1 17.36 -18.84 6.04
C ARG A 1 16.31 -17.75 5.76
N GLN A 2 16.55 -16.47 6.15
CA GLN A 2 15.59 -15.36 5.87
C GLN A 2 15.41 -15.05 4.38
N ARG A 3 16.47 -15.07 3.56
CA ARG A 3 16.35 -14.81 2.10
C ARG A 3 15.50 -15.85 1.34
N GLN A 4 15.56 -17.12 1.73
CA GLN A 4 14.75 -18.16 1.08
C GLN A 4 13.26 -18.10 1.49
N MET A 5 12.97 -17.64 2.72
CA MET A 5 11.59 -17.41 3.16
C MET A 5 10.94 -16.24 2.39
N CYS A 6 11.66 -15.13 2.22
CA CYS A 6 11.16 -13.98 1.46
C CYS A 6 10.83 -14.30 -0.01
N ILE A 7 11.60 -15.18 -0.67
CA ILE A 7 11.33 -15.56 -2.07
C ILE A 7 10.09 -16.46 -2.19
N ARG A 8 9.89 -17.41 -1.27
CA ARG A 8 8.70 -18.25 -1.26
C ARG A 8 7.43 -17.45 -0.93
N ASP A 9 7.51 -16.57 0.03
CA ASP A 9 6.40 -15.70 0.41
C ASP A 9 6.04 -14.71 -0.71
N SER A 10 7.05 -14.20 -1.46
CA SER A 10 6.80 -13.32 -2.60
C SER A 10 6.17 -14.06 -3.78
N GLN A 11 6.58 -15.28 -4.10
CA GLN A 11 5.97 -16.06 -5.17
C GLN A 11 4.53 -16.45 -4.86
N ALA A 12 4.24 -16.90 -3.63
CA ALA A 12 2.88 -17.17 -3.19
C ALA A 12 2.00 -15.91 -3.21
N ALA A 13 2.58 -14.76 -2.84
CA ALA A 13 1.89 -13.47 -2.94
C ALA A 13 1.60 -13.09 -4.40
N ASP A 14 2.54 -13.31 -5.32
CA ASP A 14 2.37 -13.02 -6.75
C ASP A 14 1.30 -13.91 -7.39
N ASP A 15 1.20 -15.19 -7.02
CA ASP A 15 0.14 -16.10 -7.49
C ASP A 15 -1.24 -15.62 -7.04
N VAL A 16 -1.36 -15.19 -5.79
CA VAL A 16 -2.61 -14.64 -5.25
C VAL A 16 -2.99 -13.32 -5.94
N ILE A 17 -2.04 -12.42 -6.12
CA ILE A 17 -2.27 -11.14 -6.81
C ILE A 17 -2.73 -11.37 -8.25
N GLU A 18 -2.06 -12.29 -8.97
CA GLU A 18 -2.44 -12.65 -10.33
C GLU A 18 -3.86 -13.18 -10.40
N GLN A 19 -4.19 -14.13 -9.53
CA GLN A 19 -5.52 -14.73 -9.47
C GLN A 19 -6.59 -13.66 -9.18
N GLU A 20 -6.39 -12.85 -8.15
CA GLU A 20 -7.33 -11.79 -7.77
C GLU A 20 -7.52 -10.76 -8.89
N LEU A 21 -6.44 -10.32 -9.56
CA LEU A 21 -6.52 -9.40 -10.69
C LEU A 21 -7.28 -10.01 -11.88
N ASN A 22 -7.06 -11.29 -12.18
CA ASN A 22 -7.71 -11.95 -13.30
C ASN A 22 -9.20 -12.24 -13.04
N GLU A 23 -9.54 -12.66 -11.82
CA GLU A 23 -10.91 -13.05 -11.43
C GLU A 23 -11.79 -11.84 -11.09
N TYR A 24 -11.21 -10.66 -10.83
CA TYR A 24 -11.99 -9.48 -10.45
C TYR A 24 -12.96 -9.05 -11.55
N VAL A 25 -14.25 -9.08 -11.26
CA VAL A 25 -15.30 -8.67 -12.22
C VAL A 25 -15.66 -7.20 -12.02
N ILE A 26 -15.57 -6.41 -13.08
CA ILE A 26 -15.92 -4.99 -13.06
C ILE A 26 -17.37 -4.82 -13.54
N THR A 27 -18.26 -4.60 -12.59
CA THR A 27 -19.66 -4.25 -12.87
C THR A 27 -19.79 -2.80 -13.34
N ARG A 28 -20.96 -2.44 -13.90
CA ARG A 28 -21.24 -1.04 -14.31
C ARG A 28 -21.08 -0.05 -13.16
N GLU A 29 -21.50 -0.42 -11.93
CA GLU A 29 -21.36 0.45 -10.77
C GLU A 29 -19.90 0.58 -10.34
N LEU A 30 -19.15 -0.51 -10.29
CA LEU A 30 -17.72 -0.47 -10.00
C LEU A 30 -16.97 0.38 -11.03
N LYS A 31 -17.34 0.30 -12.30
CA LYS A 31 -16.76 1.12 -13.38
C LYS A 31 -16.91 2.62 -13.09
N LYS A 32 -18.08 3.06 -12.63
CA LYS A 32 -18.30 4.47 -12.22
C LYS A 32 -17.39 4.86 -11.05
N HIS A 33 -17.19 3.97 -10.07
CA HIS A 33 -16.30 4.21 -8.93
C HIS A 33 -14.84 4.29 -9.37
N PHE A 34 -14.39 3.46 -10.31
CA PHE A 34 -13.07 3.57 -10.90
C PHE A 34 -12.90 4.92 -11.63
N ILE A 35 -13.83 5.32 -12.47
CA ILE A 35 -13.81 6.61 -13.18
C ILE A 35 -13.68 7.75 -12.16
N THR A 36 -14.54 7.78 -11.15
CA THR A 36 -14.54 8.84 -10.14
C THR A 36 -13.19 8.89 -9.41
N PHE A 37 -12.71 7.74 -8.93
CA PHE A 37 -11.45 7.67 -8.20
C PHE A 37 -10.26 8.12 -9.05
N PHE A 38 -10.12 7.58 -10.27
CA PHE A 38 -8.96 7.86 -11.11
C PHE A 38 -8.96 9.25 -11.73
N ASN A 39 -10.11 9.89 -11.88
CA ASN A 39 -10.19 11.32 -12.22
C ASN A 39 -9.55 12.17 -11.11
N TYR A 40 -10.06 12.07 -9.88
CA TYR A 40 -9.52 12.84 -8.75
C TYR A 40 -8.07 12.51 -8.46
N TYR A 41 -7.71 11.24 -8.48
CA TYR A 41 -6.33 10.81 -8.23
C TYR A 41 -5.36 11.28 -9.31
N GLY A 42 -5.78 11.21 -10.59
CA GLY A 42 -4.99 11.68 -11.72
C GLY A 42 -4.79 13.21 -11.70
N ASP A 43 -5.82 13.95 -11.34
CA ASP A 43 -5.74 15.42 -11.24
C ASP A 43 -4.79 15.89 -10.15
N ALA A 44 -4.64 15.11 -9.08
CA ALA A 44 -3.69 15.40 -8.01
C ALA A 44 -2.21 15.36 -8.44
N PHE A 45 -1.89 14.71 -9.57
CA PHE A 45 -0.54 14.76 -10.15
C PHE A 45 -0.27 16.06 -10.91
N ASP A 46 -1.29 16.63 -11.52
CA ASP A 46 -1.13 17.81 -12.35
C ASP A 46 -1.28 19.12 -11.57
N GLN A 47 -2.04 19.07 -10.47
CA GLN A 47 -2.30 20.26 -9.64
C GLN A 47 -2.32 19.89 -8.16
N PRO A 48 -1.73 20.76 -7.28
CA PRO A 48 -1.87 20.59 -5.85
C PRO A 48 -3.35 20.57 -5.46
N THR A 49 -3.79 19.52 -4.77
CA THR A 49 -5.16 19.40 -4.25
C THR A 49 -5.18 19.37 -2.72
N ALA A 50 -6.24 19.95 -2.14
CA ALA A 50 -6.54 19.80 -0.72
C ALA A 50 -7.31 18.51 -0.41
N ASP A 51 -7.84 17.83 -1.43
CA ASP A 51 -8.62 16.60 -1.33
C ASP A 51 -7.69 15.40 -1.16
N MET A 52 -7.33 15.11 0.09
CA MET A 52 -6.37 14.04 0.43
C MET A 52 -7.02 12.75 0.93
N GLY A 53 -8.35 12.69 0.99
CA GLY A 53 -9.08 11.56 1.55
C GLY A 53 -10.14 11.00 0.61
N VAL A 54 -10.25 9.66 0.56
CA VAL A 54 -11.33 8.96 -0.13
C VAL A 54 -12.09 8.10 0.87
N TRP A 55 -13.42 8.26 0.91
CA TRP A 55 -14.29 7.48 1.76
C TRP A 55 -15.04 6.43 0.93
N ILE A 56 -14.77 5.14 1.19
CA ILE A 56 -15.46 4.02 0.54
C ILE A 56 -16.45 3.41 1.53
N SER A 57 -17.75 3.54 1.26
CA SER A 57 -18.83 3.02 2.10
C SER A 57 -19.69 2.01 1.36
N GLY A 58 -20.42 1.19 2.12
CA GLY A 58 -21.34 0.19 1.58
C GLY A 58 -21.67 -0.87 2.63
N PHE A 59 -22.63 -1.73 2.34
CA PHE A 59 -23.08 -2.80 3.25
C PHE A 59 -21.98 -3.84 3.50
N PHE A 60 -22.13 -4.63 4.56
CA PHE A 60 -21.26 -5.76 4.84
C PHE A 60 -21.29 -6.74 3.65
N GLY A 61 -20.14 -7.25 3.24
CA GLY A 61 -20.03 -8.15 2.10
C GLY A 61 -20.12 -7.50 0.70
N SER A 62 -20.26 -6.17 0.59
CA SER A 62 -20.36 -5.47 -0.71
C SER A 62 -19.05 -5.37 -1.50
N GLY A 63 -17.96 -5.99 -1.05
CA GLY A 63 -16.67 -5.99 -1.76
C GLY A 63 -15.78 -4.78 -1.54
N LYS A 64 -16.05 -3.90 -0.57
CA LYS A 64 -15.25 -2.67 -0.29
C LYS A 64 -13.75 -2.93 -0.13
N SER A 65 -13.41 -3.90 0.71
CA SER A 65 -12.00 -4.26 0.95
C SER A 65 -11.33 -4.83 -0.29
N HIS A 66 -12.09 -5.58 -1.10
CA HIS A 66 -11.59 -6.10 -2.37
C HIS A 66 -11.37 -4.98 -3.39
N PHE A 67 -12.32 -4.03 -3.49
CA PHE A 67 -12.15 -2.84 -4.32
C PHE A 67 -10.91 -2.02 -3.92
N LEU A 68 -10.72 -1.77 -2.61
CA LEU A 68 -9.53 -1.07 -2.10
C LEU A 68 -8.24 -1.81 -2.44
N LYS A 69 -8.25 -3.14 -2.34
CA LYS A 69 -7.11 -4.00 -2.69
C LYS A 69 -6.80 -3.95 -4.19
N MET A 70 -7.83 -3.94 -5.05
CA MET A 70 -7.64 -3.75 -6.49
C MET A 70 -7.05 -2.38 -6.82
N LEU A 71 -7.52 -1.32 -6.16
CA LEU A 71 -6.92 0.01 -6.31
C LEU A 71 -5.44 0.00 -5.94
N SER A 72 -5.06 -0.65 -4.83
CA SER A 72 -3.64 -0.71 -4.44
C SER A 72 -2.78 -1.41 -5.49
N TYR A 73 -3.22 -2.54 -6.04
CA TYR A 73 -2.48 -3.25 -7.08
C TYR A 73 -2.30 -2.45 -8.37
N ILE A 74 -3.34 -1.69 -8.76
CA ILE A 74 -3.28 -0.84 -9.94
C ILE A 74 -2.32 0.33 -9.69
N LEU A 75 -2.42 1.01 -8.54
CA LEU A 75 -1.62 2.19 -8.24
C LEU A 75 -0.14 1.86 -8.07
N GLU A 76 0.21 0.76 -7.42
CA GLU A 76 1.58 0.28 -7.38
C GLU A 76 2.08 -0.18 -8.75
N ASN A 77 1.17 -0.57 -9.62
CA ASN A 77 1.46 -1.09 -10.96
C ASN A 77 2.57 -2.15 -10.96
N LYS A 78 2.55 -2.98 -9.90
CA LYS A 78 3.57 -4.00 -9.67
C LYS A 78 3.59 -5.00 -10.83
N GLU A 79 4.78 -5.39 -11.23
CA GLU A 79 4.96 -6.48 -12.17
C GLU A 79 4.80 -7.82 -11.47
N VAL A 80 3.86 -8.61 -11.94
CA VAL A 80 3.54 -9.95 -11.42
C VAL A 80 3.69 -10.92 -12.57
N LYS A 81 4.63 -11.84 -12.49
CA LYS A 81 4.97 -12.82 -13.55
C LYS A 81 5.20 -12.16 -14.92
N GLY A 82 5.98 -11.10 -14.96
CA GLY A 82 6.35 -10.40 -16.18
C GLY A 82 5.26 -9.52 -16.81
N ILE A 83 4.10 -9.35 -16.14
CA ILE A 83 2.98 -8.52 -16.61
C ILE A 83 2.63 -7.51 -15.52
N ARG A 84 2.57 -6.23 -15.88
CA ARG A 84 2.17 -5.16 -14.97
C ARG A 84 0.68 -5.27 -14.61
N SER A 85 0.34 -4.91 -13.38
CA SER A 85 -1.03 -4.96 -12.89
C SER A 85 -2.00 -4.18 -13.79
N VAL A 86 -1.61 -3.00 -14.28
CA VAL A 86 -2.42 -2.17 -15.18
C VAL A 86 -2.72 -2.88 -16.51
N GLU A 87 -1.76 -3.65 -17.05
CA GLU A 87 -1.97 -4.39 -18.30
C GLU A 87 -2.99 -5.52 -18.16
N ARG A 88 -3.05 -6.15 -16.98
CA ARG A 88 -4.10 -7.14 -16.66
C ARG A 88 -5.47 -6.49 -16.60
N PHE A 89 -5.54 -5.26 -16.09
CA PHE A 89 -6.77 -4.46 -16.06
C PHE A 89 -7.20 -3.97 -17.44
N ARG A 90 -6.28 -3.75 -18.38
CA ARG A 90 -6.60 -3.32 -19.76
C ARG A 90 -7.66 -4.19 -20.40
N LYS A 91 -7.53 -5.50 -20.27
CA LYS A 91 -8.50 -6.48 -20.83
C LYS A 91 -9.92 -6.32 -20.28
N LYS A 92 -10.07 -5.74 -19.10
CA LYS A 92 -11.39 -5.53 -18.45
C LYS A 92 -12.08 -4.24 -18.92
N PHE A 93 -11.37 -3.39 -19.68
CA PHE A 93 -11.84 -2.12 -20.22
C PHE A 93 -11.69 -2.05 -21.75
N GLU A 94 -11.68 -3.19 -22.45
CA GLU A 94 -11.59 -3.23 -23.92
C GLU A 94 -12.76 -2.50 -24.58
N ASP A 95 -13.94 -2.52 -23.93
CA ASP A 95 -15.15 -1.80 -24.35
C ASP A 95 -15.13 -0.31 -23.98
N ASP A 96 -14.14 0.16 -23.21
CA ASP A 96 -14.06 1.53 -22.72
C ASP A 96 -12.61 2.03 -22.59
N PRO A 97 -11.95 2.28 -23.72
CA PRO A 97 -10.57 2.77 -23.74
C PRO A 97 -10.40 4.12 -23.01
N ALA A 98 -11.44 4.96 -22.96
CA ALA A 98 -11.37 6.25 -22.28
C ALA A 98 -11.17 6.07 -20.76
N THR A 99 -11.94 5.19 -20.14
CA THR A 99 -11.75 4.86 -18.70
C THR A 99 -10.37 4.24 -18.47
N PHE A 100 -9.89 3.38 -19.37
CA PHE A 100 -8.56 2.80 -19.23
C PHE A 100 -7.47 3.88 -19.29
N MET A 101 -7.59 4.90 -20.14
CA MET A 101 -6.63 6.02 -20.18
C MET A 101 -6.51 6.77 -18.84
N LEU A 102 -7.61 6.91 -18.09
CA LEU A 102 -7.57 7.51 -16.74
C LEU A 102 -6.75 6.65 -15.76
N ILE A 103 -6.95 5.33 -15.83
CA ILE A 103 -6.21 4.38 -15.02
C ILE A 103 -4.71 4.41 -15.37
N ASP A 104 -4.38 4.35 -16.66
CA ASP A 104 -3.01 4.39 -17.16
C ASP A 104 -2.30 5.68 -16.76
N ARG A 105 -2.98 6.83 -16.85
CA ARG A 105 -2.45 8.13 -16.38
C ARG A 105 -2.05 8.08 -14.90
N ALA A 106 -2.90 7.53 -14.06
CA ALA A 106 -2.68 7.43 -12.62
C ALA A 106 -1.50 6.52 -12.25
N THR A 107 -1.16 5.54 -13.11
CA THR A 107 -0.05 4.60 -12.89
C THR A 107 1.31 5.09 -13.38
N LYS A 108 1.39 6.31 -13.95
CA LYS A 108 2.66 6.91 -14.39
C LYS A 108 3.52 7.43 -13.23
N GLY A 109 2.89 7.69 -12.07
CA GLY A 109 3.59 8.05 -10.85
C GLY A 109 4.18 6.84 -10.13
N THR A 110 5.12 7.10 -9.22
CA THR A 110 5.59 6.08 -8.28
C THR A 110 4.71 6.12 -7.03
N THR A 111 3.97 5.03 -6.80
CA THR A 111 3.05 4.91 -5.66
C THR A 111 3.38 3.66 -4.86
N GLU A 112 3.48 3.81 -3.54
CA GLU A 112 3.55 2.70 -2.60
C GLU A 112 2.25 2.67 -1.79
N THR A 113 1.70 1.48 -1.54
CA THR A 113 0.45 1.33 -0.80
C THR A 113 0.66 0.61 0.52
N ILE A 114 0.01 1.09 1.56
CA ILE A 114 0.03 0.47 2.89
C ILE A 114 -1.41 0.11 3.26
N LEU A 115 -1.74 -1.19 3.18
CA LEU A 115 -3.05 -1.71 3.55
C LEU A 115 -3.01 -2.27 4.97
N PHE A 116 -3.92 -1.84 5.83
CA PHE A 116 -4.04 -2.35 7.19
C PHE A 116 -5.48 -2.29 7.69
N ASN A 117 -5.79 -3.10 8.70
CA ASN A 117 -7.08 -3.11 9.37
C ASN A 117 -6.91 -2.52 10.77
N ILE A 118 -7.62 -1.43 11.06
CA ILE A 118 -7.57 -0.73 12.34
C ILE A 118 -8.02 -1.63 13.50
N ASP A 119 -9.00 -2.50 13.29
CA ASP A 119 -9.54 -3.38 14.34
C ASP A 119 -8.56 -4.48 14.75
N ILE A 120 -7.76 -4.98 13.80
CA ILE A 120 -6.77 -6.05 14.03
C ILE A 120 -5.52 -5.48 14.70
N GLU A 121 -5.10 -4.29 14.30
CA GLU A 121 -3.92 -3.61 14.84
C GLU A 121 -4.12 -3.09 16.28
N GLY A 122 -5.28 -3.34 16.81
CA GLY A 122 -5.81 -3.26 18.15
C GLY A 122 -5.17 -2.25 19.10
N PHE A 123 -5.88 -1.20 19.41
CA PHE A 123 -5.66 -0.45 20.63
C PHE A 123 -6.82 -0.68 21.58
N SER A 124 -6.52 -1.27 22.74
CA SER A 124 -7.47 -1.45 23.85
C SER A 124 -7.97 -0.11 24.43
N ASN A 125 -7.35 1.00 24.07
CA ASN A 125 -7.77 2.34 24.47
C ASN A 125 -8.46 3.07 23.32
N LYS A 126 -9.73 3.37 23.49
CA LYS A 126 -10.55 4.21 22.59
C LYS A 126 -10.16 5.69 22.69
N ASP A 127 -8.87 6.00 22.55
CA ASP A 127 -8.35 7.35 22.54
C ASP A 127 -8.52 7.96 21.14
N LYS A 128 -8.77 9.27 21.07
CA LYS A 128 -8.90 10.03 19.82
C LYS A 128 -7.67 9.92 18.91
N THR A 129 -6.50 9.57 19.47
CA THR A 129 -5.24 9.39 18.75
C THR A 129 -5.00 7.96 18.27
N ALA A 130 -5.92 7.00 18.56
CA ALA A 130 -5.71 5.60 18.23
C ALA A 130 -5.47 5.38 16.72
N VAL A 131 -6.31 5.98 15.86
CA VAL A 131 -6.16 5.88 14.40
C VAL A 131 -4.82 6.43 13.93
N LEU A 132 -4.39 7.57 14.48
CA LEU A 132 -3.11 8.19 14.14
C LEU A 132 -1.92 7.31 14.57
N ARG A 133 -2.03 6.67 15.73
CA ARG A 133 -0.97 5.74 16.20
C ARG A 133 -0.85 4.51 15.32
N VAL A 134 -1.99 3.90 14.92
CA VAL A 134 -1.99 2.77 13.97
C VAL A 134 -1.34 3.19 12.66
N PHE A 135 -1.77 4.32 12.12
CA PHE A 135 -1.19 4.84 10.89
C PHE A 135 0.34 5.03 11.03
N ALA A 136 0.79 5.69 12.09
CA ALA A 136 2.21 5.91 12.33
C ALA A 136 2.98 4.59 12.47
N LYS A 137 2.44 3.62 13.24
CA LYS A 137 3.01 2.28 13.37
C LYS A 137 3.20 1.62 12.01
N MET A 138 2.13 1.55 11.20
CA MET A 138 2.18 0.89 9.89
C MET A 138 3.12 1.60 8.92
N PHE A 139 3.12 2.93 8.94
CA PHE A 139 4.01 3.75 8.12
C PHE A 139 5.49 3.51 8.46
N TYR A 140 5.85 3.54 9.74
CA TYR A 140 7.24 3.29 10.14
C TYR A 140 7.68 1.85 9.91
N ASN A 141 6.81 0.86 10.16
CA ASN A 141 7.09 -0.53 9.82
C ASN A 141 7.32 -0.72 8.31
N HIS A 142 6.52 -0.06 7.46
CA HIS A 142 6.69 -0.08 6.01
C HIS A 142 8.06 0.49 5.58
N LEU A 143 8.52 1.54 6.26
CA LEU A 143 9.84 2.11 6.04
C LEU A 143 11.00 1.28 6.63
N GLY A 144 10.72 0.16 7.30
CA GLY A 144 11.72 -0.70 7.91
C GLY A 144 12.19 -0.28 9.30
N PHE A 145 11.48 0.65 9.96
CA PHE A 145 11.75 1.09 11.32
C PHE A 145 10.86 0.41 12.34
N TYR A 146 11.21 0.44 13.62
CA TYR A 146 10.46 -0.19 14.71
C TYR A 146 9.18 0.59 15.05
N GLY A 147 8.11 0.38 14.30
CA GLY A 147 6.84 1.09 14.42
C GLY A 147 6.05 0.87 15.72
N GLU A 148 6.37 -0.18 16.50
CA GLU A 148 5.69 -0.45 17.79
C GLU A 148 5.95 0.66 18.84
N ASN A 149 7.04 1.39 18.69
CA ASN A 149 7.35 2.55 19.53
C ASN A 149 7.75 3.74 18.67
N LEU A 150 6.84 4.72 18.57
CA LEU A 150 7.04 5.91 17.75
C LEU A 150 8.34 6.66 18.04
N LYS A 151 8.76 6.75 19.31
CA LYS A 151 10.02 7.44 19.67
C LYS A 151 11.23 6.68 19.15
N VAL A 152 11.21 5.34 19.21
CA VAL A 152 12.27 4.49 18.65
C VAL A 152 12.30 4.62 17.14
N ALA A 153 11.16 4.51 16.47
CA ALA A 153 11.06 4.66 15.02
C ALA A 153 11.56 6.03 14.54
N MET A 154 11.22 7.10 15.23
CA MET A 154 11.73 8.45 14.93
C MET A 154 13.25 8.57 15.11
N MET A 155 13.80 7.94 16.15
CA MET A 155 15.24 7.88 16.39
C MET A 155 15.93 7.10 15.27
N GLU A 156 15.43 5.91 14.92
CA GLU A 156 15.99 5.10 13.83
C GLU A 156 15.97 5.85 12.50
N ARG A 157 14.85 6.50 12.17
CA ARG A 157 14.73 7.35 10.98
C ARG A 157 15.75 8.49 10.98
N TYR A 158 15.94 9.15 12.12
CA TYR A 158 16.94 10.21 12.24
C TYR A 158 18.35 9.69 12.01
N ILE A 159 18.72 8.55 12.59
CA ILE A 159 20.02 7.90 12.40
C ILE A 159 20.23 7.52 10.92
N ASP A 160 19.17 7.00 10.29
CA ASP A 160 19.19 6.61 8.87
C ASP A 160 19.40 7.82 7.95
N GLN A 161 18.71 8.92 8.21
CA GLN A 161 18.90 10.18 7.48
C GLN A 161 20.33 10.75 7.59
N GLN A 162 21.05 10.40 8.67
CA GLN A 162 22.45 10.76 8.84
C GLN A 162 23.42 9.74 8.19
N GLY A 163 22.90 8.68 7.58
CA GLY A 163 23.72 7.60 7.00
C GLY A 163 24.47 6.76 8.04
N LYS A 164 24.01 6.75 9.31
CA LYS A 164 24.71 6.13 10.44
C LYS A 164 24.06 4.84 10.96
N THR A 165 23.15 4.26 10.23
CA THR A 165 22.41 3.07 10.68
C THR A 165 23.33 1.90 10.99
N GLU A 166 24.30 1.59 10.11
CA GLU A 166 25.22 0.48 10.31
C GLU A 166 26.21 0.75 11.47
N GLU A 167 26.70 1.99 11.61
CA GLU A 167 27.54 2.38 12.74
C GLU A 167 26.81 2.24 14.06
N PHE A 168 25.57 2.71 14.11
CA PHE A 168 24.71 2.57 15.29
C PHE A 168 24.50 1.12 15.68
N ARG A 169 24.16 0.26 14.73
CA ARG A 169 23.95 -1.19 14.99
C ARG A 169 25.21 -1.84 15.54
N ARG A 170 26.36 -1.59 14.94
CA ARG A 170 27.64 -2.11 15.41
C ARG A 170 27.95 -1.67 16.84
N VAL A 171 27.86 -0.36 17.14
CA VAL A 171 28.14 0.18 18.47
C VAL A 171 27.15 -0.36 19.52
N PHE A 172 25.90 -0.53 19.12
CA PHE A 172 24.90 -1.12 20.01
C PHE A 172 25.22 -2.58 20.34
N GLU A 173 25.56 -3.38 19.33
CA GLU A 173 25.95 -4.79 19.50
C GLU A 173 27.19 -4.94 20.37
N GLU A 174 28.23 -4.13 20.13
CA GLU A 174 29.44 -4.09 20.95
C GLU A 174 29.15 -3.77 22.43
N LYS A 175 28.25 -2.82 22.69
CA LYS A 175 27.93 -2.38 24.07
C LYS A 175 26.91 -3.25 24.79
N LYS A 176 25.99 -3.88 24.07
CA LYS A 176 24.86 -4.62 24.64
C LYS A 176 24.99 -6.13 24.50
N GLY A 177 25.90 -6.63 23.65
CA GLY A 177 26.09 -8.05 23.38
C GLY A 177 24.92 -8.71 22.66
N LYS A 178 24.06 -7.91 21.99
CA LYS A 178 22.94 -8.38 21.19
C LYS A 178 22.65 -7.40 20.04
N SER A 179 22.12 -7.91 18.94
CA SER A 179 21.72 -7.07 17.82
C SER A 179 20.59 -6.10 18.20
N TRP A 180 20.57 -4.96 17.52
CA TRP A 180 19.47 -3.99 17.60
C TRP A 180 18.21 -4.56 16.96
#